data_35aac44dbad2b7de4f590645a02f31c9
#
_entry.id   35aac44dbad2b7de4f590645a02f31c9
#
_cell.length_a   1.000
_cell.length_b   1.000
_cell.length_c   1.000
_cell.angle_alpha   90.00
_cell.angle_beta   90.00
_cell.angle_gamma   90.00
#
_symmetry.space_group_name_H-M   'P 1'
#
loop_
_entity.id
_entity.type
_entity.pdbx_description
1 polymer ?
#
loop_
_entity_poly.entity_id
_entity_poly.type
_entity_poly.pdbx_seq_one_letter_code
_entity_poly.pdbx_strand_id
1 'polypeptide(L)'
;MDLAEAEGLGDLLSAETEMQRQAAVAMAGGALSVVVKGWRERVLMLSAQVEAVLDFGDEDDVGALPASFASTLAMFHVELCEWLSRPRAEALREGFRVVIAGPPNAGKSTLFNALVEDDAAIITPLAGTTRDILMRPVALGGVPFQFLDTAGLRDDGADVVESIGIERAREVMARADLVLWLGPEGEGPEGAWEIESRIDAAVRMAKSAPRHRLSGKTGQGVNALRQDLIATARMAMPKPGQVALNARQYGLLSEAASALATIRPDGDLLLTAEDLRAARSAFDRLLGGAGTEDMLDALFGRFCIGK
;
A
#
# COMPACT_ATOMS: atom_id res chain seq x y z
N MET A 1 12.61 5.72 -21.31
CA MET A 1 11.55 5.32 -20.34
C MET A 1 11.92 3.95 -19.83
N ASP A 2 12.11 3.79 -18.55
CA ASP A 2 12.36 2.49 -17.93
C ASP A 2 11.05 1.88 -17.38
N LEU A 3 11.13 0.66 -16.79
CA LEU A 3 9.95 -0.06 -16.34
C LEU A 3 9.22 0.67 -15.20
N ALA A 4 9.96 1.32 -14.29
CA ALA A 4 9.33 2.07 -13.20
C ALA A 4 8.58 3.31 -13.71
N GLU A 5 9.13 4.01 -14.71
CA GLU A 5 8.46 5.11 -15.41
C GLU A 5 7.22 4.64 -16.15
N ALA A 6 7.30 3.47 -16.82
CA ALA A 6 6.17 2.86 -17.54
C ALA A 6 5.03 2.45 -16.57
N GLU A 7 5.36 1.83 -15.43
CA GLU A 7 4.40 1.54 -14.37
C GLU A 7 3.73 2.82 -13.84
N GLY A 8 4.51 3.89 -13.63
CA GLY A 8 4.00 5.19 -13.22
C GLY A 8 3.05 5.80 -14.24
N LEU A 9 3.31 5.65 -15.54
CA LEU A 9 2.41 6.09 -16.59
C LEU A 9 1.09 5.28 -16.58
N GLY A 10 1.16 3.96 -16.38
CA GLY A 10 -0.02 3.12 -16.20
C GLY A 10 -0.86 3.54 -14.99
N ASP A 11 -0.22 3.87 -13.87
CA ASP A 11 -0.89 4.40 -12.68
C ASP A 11 -1.52 5.78 -12.94
N LEU A 12 -0.87 6.63 -13.74
CA LEU A 12 -1.42 7.95 -14.11
C LEU A 12 -2.71 7.84 -14.94
N LEU A 13 -2.76 6.87 -15.87
CA LEU A 13 -3.95 6.63 -16.69
C LEU A 13 -5.14 6.07 -15.88
N SER A 14 -4.86 5.40 -14.76
CA SER A 14 -5.87 4.84 -13.85
C SER A 14 -6.12 5.68 -12.60
N ALA A 15 -5.48 6.84 -12.47
CA ALA A 15 -5.62 7.71 -11.31
C ALA A 15 -6.99 8.38 -11.29
N GLU A 16 -7.73 8.19 -10.19
CA GLU A 16 -9.10 8.69 -9.97
C GLU A 16 -9.12 9.79 -8.90
N THR A 17 -8.04 9.92 -8.13
CA THR A 17 -7.90 10.93 -7.08
C THR A 17 -6.65 11.77 -7.30
N GLU A 18 -6.64 12.98 -6.73
CA GLU A 18 -5.49 13.88 -6.82
C GLU A 18 -4.24 13.27 -6.16
N MET A 19 -4.39 12.53 -5.07
CA MET A 19 -3.26 11.84 -4.43
C MET A 19 -2.66 10.76 -5.34
N GLN A 20 -3.50 9.95 -5.99
CA GLN A 20 -3.05 8.95 -6.96
C GLN A 20 -2.35 9.63 -8.14
N ARG A 21 -2.93 10.70 -8.69
CA ARG A 21 -2.35 11.45 -9.80
C ARG A 21 -0.97 12.00 -9.47
N GLN A 22 -0.79 12.63 -8.29
CA GLN A 22 0.50 13.20 -7.87
C GLN A 22 1.57 12.12 -7.69
N ALA A 23 1.25 10.99 -7.07
CA ALA A 23 2.17 9.86 -6.90
C ALA A 23 2.56 9.27 -8.27
N ALA A 24 1.59 9.09 -9.17
CA ALA A 24 1.81 8.56 -10.51
C ALA A 24 2.66 9.51 -11.38
N VAL A 25 2.45 10.83 -11.30
CA VAL A 25 3.29 11.82 -11.99
C VAL A 25 4.72 11.78 -11.48
N ALA A 26 4.95 11.66 -10.18
CA ALA A 26 6.31 11.55 -9.64
C ALA A 26 7.01 10.27 -10.12
N MET A 27 6.28 9.14 -10.16
CA MET A 27 6.80 7.86 -10.64
C MET A 27 7.10 7.91 -12.14
N ALA A 28 6.16 8.36 -12.97
CA ALA A 28 6.32 8.51 -14.41
C ALA A 28 7.42 9.53 -14.77
N GLY A 29 7.65 10.53 -13.92
CA GLY A 29 8.75 11.49 -14.01
C GLY A 29 10.12 10.93 -13.63
N GLY A 30 10.24 9.64 -13.32
CA GLY A 30 11.49 8.96 -13.05
C GLY A 30 12.05 9.17 -11.63
N ALA A 31 11.24 9.62 -10.68
CA ALA A 31 11.72 9.86 -9.33
C ALA A 31 12.32 8.60 -8.67
N LEU A 32 11.72 7.41 -8.88
CA LEU A 32 12.31 6.15 -8.43
C LEU A 32 13.55 5.77 -9.23
N SER A 33 13.50 5.96 -10.55
CA SER A 33 14.59 5.59 -11.46
C SER A 33 15.90 6.30 -11.13
N VAL A 34 15.84 7.58 -10.77
CA VAL A 34 17.01 8.36 -10.33
C VAL A 34 17.63 7.75 -9.07
N VAL A 35 16.82 7.41 -8.11
CA VAL A 35 17.27 6.81 -6.83
C VAL A 35 17.90 5.44 -7.07
N VAL A 36 17.23 4.57 -7.84
CA VAL A 36 17.73 3.21 -8.14
C VAL A 36 19.02 3.24 -8.94
N LYS A 37 19.18 4.17 -9.88
CA LYS A 37 20.45 4.38 -10.59
C LYS A 37 21.57 4.74 -9.61
N GLY A 38 21.32 5.62 -8.65
CA GLY A 38 22.28 5.94 -7.59
C GLY A 38 22.66 4.73 -6.71
N TRP A 39 21.70 3.87 -6.39
CA TRP A 39 21.97 2.62 -5.65
C TRP A 39 22.81 1.65 -6.47
N ARG A 40 22.48 1.51 -7.75
CA ARG A 40 23.25 0.69 -8.71
C ARG A 40 24.71 1.14 -8.83
N GLU A 41 24.96 2.44 -8.92
CA GLU A 41 26.30 3.01 -8.94
C GLU A 41 27.07 2.69 -7.66
N ARG A 42 26.42 2.78 -6.50
CA ARG A 42 27.06 2.42 -5.23
C ARG A 42 27.43 0.93 -5.15
N VAL A 43 26.54 0.03 -5.61
CA VAL A 43 26.88 -1.40 -5.69
C VAL A 43 28.06 -1.62 -6.63
N LEU A 44 28.11 -0.96 -7.78
CA LEU A 44 29.23 -1.06 -8.73
C LEU A 44 30.56 -0.60 -8.09
N MET A 45 30.54 0.49 -7.32
CA MET A 45 31.73 0.94 -6.60
C MET A 45 32.19 -0.06 -5.53
N LEU A 46 31.26 -0.67 -4.78
CA LEU A 46 31.57 -1.71 -3.80
C LEU A 46 32.09 -2.98 -4.49
N SER A 47 31.48 -3.40 -5.62
CA SER A 47 31.95 -4.54 -6.40
C SER A 47 33.37 -4.33 -6.92
N ALA A 48 33.68 -3.14 -7.46
CA ALA A 48 35.01 -2.83 -7.95
C ALA A 48 36.08 -2.90 -6.85
N GLN A 49 35.75 -2.52 -5.61
CA GLN A 49 36.67 -2.67 -4.47
C GLN A 49 36.94 -4.13 -4.13
N VAL A 50 35.91 -4.99 -4.19
CA VAL A 50 36.05 -6.43 -3.94
C VAL A 50 36.84 -7.10 -5.05
N GLU A 51 36.50 -6.81 -6.32
CA GLU A 51 37.22 -7.34 -7.50
C GLU A 51 38.71 -6.95 -7.48
N ALA A 52 39.03 -5.70 -7.12
CA ALA A 52 40.43 -5.25 -7.03
C ALA A 52 41.22 -6.10 -6.01
N VAL A 53 40.64 -6.45 -4.86
CA VAL A 53 41.32 -7.30 -3.88
C VAL A 53 41.38 -8.76 -4.33
N LEU A 54 40.39 -9.26 -5.08
CA LEU A 54 40.40 -10.62 -5.62
C LEU A 54 41.46 -10.80 -6.71
N ASP A 55 41.61 -9.80 -7.62
CA ASP A 55 42.47 -9.88 -8.78
C ASP A 55 43.92 -9.50 -8.46
N PHE A 56 44.13 -8.58 -7.50
CA PHE A 56 45.46 -8.00 -7.24
C PHE A 56 45.86 -8.17 -5.74
N GLY A 57 45.22 -9.07 -4.97
CA GLY A 57 45.51 -9.28 -3.55
C GLY A 57 46.92 -9.80 -3.25
N ASP A 58 47.65 -10.26 -4.27
CA ASP A 58 49.06 -10.69 -4.17
C ASP A 58 50.05 -9.51 -4.26
N GLU A 59 49.57 -8.30 -4.57
CA GLU A 59 50.37 -7.08 -4.66
C GLU A 59 50.37 -6.34 -3.32
N ASP A 60 51.54 -5.86 -2.87
CA ASP A 60 51.76 -5.25 -1.57
C ASP A 60 50.81 -4.06 -1.25
N ASP A 61 50.23 -3.41 -2.26
CA ASP A 61 49.41 -2.19 -2.13
C ASP A 61 47.88 -2.45 -2.10
N VAL A 62 47.38 -3.68 -2.41
CA VAL A 62 45.92 -3.97 -2.61
C VAL A 62 45.40 -5.09 -1.72
N GLY A 63 46.13 -5.45 -0.66
CA GLY A 63 45.88 -6.66 0.14
C GLY A 63 44.60 -6.67 1.00
N ALA A 64 43.79 -5.59 1.08
CA ALA A 64 42.60 -5.56 1.92
C ALA A 64 41.52 -4.56 1.41
N LEU A 65 40.29 -4.84 1.74
CA LEU A 65 39.18 -3.90 1.48
C LEU A 65 39.42 -2.56 2.23
N PRO A 66 39.02 -1.41 1.62
CA PRO A 66 39.13 -0.12 2.27
C PRO A 66 38.44 -0.10 3.65
N ALA A 67 39.01 0.59 4.63
CA ALA A 67 38.41 0.71 5.96
C ALA A 67 37.00 1.28 5.97
N SER A 68 36.63 2.05 4.94
CA SER A 68 35.28 2.60 4.76
C SER A 68 34.26 1.61 4.17
N PHE A 69 34.71 0.44 3.66
CA PHE A 69 33.82 -0.52 3.00
C PHE A 69 32.65 -0.93 3.90
N ALA A 70 32.96 -1.38 5.12
CA ALA A 70 31.95 -1.83 6.09
C ALA A 70 30.95 -0.73 6.43
N SER A 71 31.40 0.50 6.68
CA SER A 71 30.52 1.62 7.02
C SER A 71 29.66 2.05 5.83
N THR A 72 30.22 2.05 4.63
CA THR A 72 29.50 2.38 3.38
C THR A 72 28.39 1.35 3.13
N LEU A 73 28.70 0.06 3.27
CA LEU A 73 27.73 -1.03 3.14
C LEU A 73 26.60 -0.92 4.17
N ALA A 74 26.95 -0.69 5.45
CA ALA A 74 25.97 -0.57 6.53
C ALA A 74 25.02 0.63 6.32
N MET A 75 25.54 1.80 5.97
CA MET A 75 24.72 2.98 5.65
C MET A 75 23.82 2.73 4.45
N PHE A 76 24.32 2.03 3.45
CA PHE A 76 23.53 1.70 2.27
C PHE A 76 22.39 0.74 2.60
N HIS A 77 22.65 -0.30 3.37
CA HIS A 77 21.61 -1.23 3.83
C HIS A 77 20.54 -0.51 4.67
N VAL A 78 20.93 0.38 5.59
CA VAL A 78 19.97 1.19 6.39
C VAL A 78 19.08 2.02 5.47
N GLU A 79 19.62 2.69 4.46
CA GLU A 79 18.83 3.47 3.49
C GLU A 79 17.79 2.60 2.77
N LEU A 80 18.16 1.38 2.33
CA LEU A 80 17.21 0.47 1.68
C LEU A 80 16.09 0.04 2.66
N CYS A 81 16.44 -0.24 3.93
CA CYS A 81 15.47 -0.56 4.96
C CYS A 81 14.50 0.60 5.24
N GLU A 82 14.98 1.85 5.24
CA GLU A 82 14.14 3.04 5.35
C GLU A 82 13.16 3.14 4.18
N TRP A 83 13.58 2.82 2.96
CA TRP A 83 12.67 2.78 1.80
C TRP A 83 11.64 1.68 1.92
N LEU A 84 12.01 0.49 2.40
CA LEU A 84 11.11 -0.64 2.63
C LEU A 84 10.09 -0.37 3.76
N SER A 85 10.42 0.52 4.70
CA SER A 85 9.51 0.91 5.79
C SER A 85 8.41 1.90 5.38
N ARG A 86 8.51 2.50 4.18
CA ARG A 86 7.54 3.48 3.69
C ARG A 86 6.20 2.82 3.34
N PRO A 87 5.07 3.57 3.42
CA PRO A 87 3.79 3.08 2.94
C PRO A 87 3.86 2.65 1.48
N ARG A 88 3.19 1.55 1.16
CA ARG A 88 3.19 0.98 -0.20
C ARG A 88 2.21 1.69 -1.13
N ALA A 89 2.46 1.58 -2.43
CA ALA A 89 1.59 2.12 -3.47
C ALA A 89 0.20 1.46 -3.49
N GLU A 90 0.08 0.20 -3.04
CA GLU A 90 -1.19 -0.52 -2.98
C GLU A 90 -2.24 0.21 -2.13
N ALA A 91 -1.83 0.77 -0.98
CA ALA A 91 -2.74 1.54 -0.12
C ALA A 91 -3.34 2.75 -0.87
N LEU A 92 -2.57 3.36 -1.78
CA LEU A 92 -3.03 4.47 -2.59
C LEU A 92 -3.89 4.00 -3.78
N ARG A 93 -3.56 2.85 -4.38
CA ARG A 93 -4.29 2.30 -5.54
C ARG A 93 -5.60 1.65 -5.15
N GLU A 94 -5.60 0.84 -4.10
CA GLU A 94 -6.78 0.14 -3.60
C GLU A 94 -7.68 1.05 -2.77
N GLY A 95 -7.12 2.14 -2.21
CA GLY A 95 -7.80 3.00 -1.26
C GLY A 95 -7.80 2.47 0.17
N PHE A 96 -8.06 3.34 1.14
CA PHE A 96 -8.14 2.99 2.56
C PHE A 96 -9.43 2.20 2.82
N ARG A 97 -9.30 0.96 3.27
CA ARG A 97 -10.41 0.02 3.43
C ARG A 97 -11.11 0.23 4.76
N VAL A 98 -12.36 0.69 4.69
CA VAL A 98 -13.22 0.93 5.85
C VAL A 98 -14.40 -0.02 5.83
N VAL A 99 -14.56 -0.81 6.88
CA VAL A 99 -15.72 -1.68 7.09
C VAL A 99 -16.68 -1.02 8.07
N ILE A 100 -17.96 -0.90 7.67
CA ILE A 100 -19.02 -0.47 8.59
C ILE A 100 -19.71 -1.73 9.11
N ALA A 101 -19.51 -2.04 10.39
CA ALA A 101 -19.96 -3.27 11.03
C ALA A 101 -20.93 -3.00 12.20
N GLY A 102 -21.75 -3.98 12.51
CA GLY A 102 -22.73 -3.91 13.59
C GLY A 102 -24.01 -4.69 13.28
N PRO A 103 -24.93 -4.83 14.24
CA PRO A 103 -26.15 -5.61 14.10
C PRO A 103 -27.10 -5.06 13.03
N PRO A 104 -28.14 -5.81 12.63
CA PRO A 104 -29.21 -5.32 11.77
C PRO A 104 -29.82 -4.04 12.35
N ASN A 105 -30.20 -3.12 11.46
CA ASN A 105 -30.83 -1.84 11.80
C ASN A 105 -29.97 -0.88 12.66
N ALA A 106 -28.67 -1.11 12.82
CA ALA A 106 -27.74 -0.19 13.50
C ALA A 106 -27.50 1.13 12.72
N GLY A 107 -27.99 1.25 11.49
CA GLY A 107 -27.85 2.45 10.68
C GLY A 107 -26.62 2.43 9.75
N LYS A 108 -26.07 1.26 9.43
CA LYS A 108 -24.87 1.10 8.58
C LYS A 108 -25.04 1.73 7.20
N SER A 109 -26.04 1.33 6.44
CA SER A 109 -26.32 1.86 5.08
C SER A 109 -26.68 3.34 5.10
N THR A 110 -27.39 3.81 6.15
CA THR A 110 -27.70 5.24 6.32
C THR A 110 -26.42 6.05 6.57
N LEU A 111 -25.51 5.54 7.40
CA LEU A 111 -24.22 6.17 7.64
C LEU A 111 -23.37 6.17 6.39
N PHE A 112 -23.30 5.02 5.66
CA PHE A 112 -22.58 4.93 4.40
C PHE A 112 -23.07 6.00 3.40
N ASN A 113 -24.39 6.08 3.18
CA ASN A 113 -24.96 7.07 2.26
C ASN A 113 -24.59 8.50 2.71
N ALA A 114 -24.72 8.83 3.99
CA ALA A 114 -24.38 10.15 4.52
C ALA A 114 -22.89 10.50 4.38
N LEU A 115 -21.98 9.51 4.41
CA LEU A 115 -20.57 9.73 4.15
C LEU A 115 -20.28 10.04 2.68
N VAL A 116 -21.11 9.49 1.77
CA VAL A 116 -20.88 9.52 0.32
C VAL A 116 -21.63 10.68 -0.36
N GLU A 117 -22.78 11.15 0.19
CA GLU A 117 -23.70 12.07 -0.50
C GLU A 117 -23.15 13.48 -0.75
N ASP A 118 -22.23 14.02 0.07
CA ASP A 118 -21.85 15.44 0.03
C ASP A 118 -20.65 15.81 -0.87
N ASP A 119 -19.73 14.87 -1.19
CA ASP A 119 -18.48 15.20 -1.90
C ASP A 119 -17.88 14.05 -2.71
N ALA A 120 -18.54 12.91 -2.76
CA ALA A 120 -17.95 11.74 -3.35
C ALA A 120 -18.16 11.71 -4.88
N ALA A 121 -17.10 11.98 -5.61
CA ALA A 121 -17.02 11.41 -6.96
C ALA A 121 -17.13 9.88 -6.81
N ILE A 122 -18.28 9.31 -7.22
CA ILE A 122 -18.39 7.85 -7.34
C ILE A 122 -17.39 7.44 -8.40
N ILE A 123 -16.32 6.80 -7.95
CA ILE A 123 -15.32 6.21 -8.81
C ILE A 123 -16.01 5.10 -9.57
N THR A 124 -15.95 5.15 -10.89
CA THR A 124 -16.64 4.19 -11.77
C THR A 124 -16.12 2.79 -11.48
N PRO A 125 -16.98 1.78 -11.18
CA PRO A 125 -16.51 0.42 -10.97
C PRO A 125 -15.81 -0.05 -12.25
N LEU A 126 -14.57 -0.53 -12.14
CA LEU A 126 -13.93 -1.26 -13.22
C LEU A 126 -14.83 -2.45 -13.60
N ALA A 127 -15.28 -2.49 -14.85
CA ALA A 127 -16.08 -3.58 -15.37
C ALA A 127 -15.27 -4.89 -15.26
N GLY A 128 -15.71 -5.82 -14.39
CA GLY A 128 -15.07 -7.13 -14.23
C GLY A 128 -15.07 -7.72 -12.82
N THR A 129 -15.44 -6.95 -11.78
CA THR A 129 -15.35 -7.41 -10.37
C THR A 129 -16.72 -7.71 -9.73
N THR A 130 -17.74 -8.03 -10.51
CA THR A 130 -19.14 -8.13 -10.08
C THR A 130 -19.53 -9.42 -9.34
N ARG A 131 -18.61 -10.20 -8.77
CA ARG A 131 -18.96 -11.45 -8.08
C ARG A 131 -18.60 -11.53 -6.60
N ASP A 132 -17.83 -10.62 -6.04
CA ASP A 132 -17.42 -10.70 -4.64
C ASP A 132 -17.55 -9.35 -3.94
N ILE A 133 -18.38 -9.33 -2.87
CA ILE A 133 -18.49 -8.28 -1.83
C ILE A 133 -18.67 -6.85 -2.40
N LEU A 134 -19.74 -6.17 -2.04
CA LEU A 134 -20.06 -4.80 -2.42
C LEU A 134 -18.99 -3.81 -1.91
N MET A 135 -17.83 -3.80 -2.54
CA MET A 135 -16.81 -2.77 -2.36
C MET A 135 -17.22 -1.54 -3.14
N ARG A 136 -17.32 -0.40 -2.48
CA ARG A 136 -17.62 0.88 -3.12
C ARG A 136 -16.45 1.81 -3.00
N PRO A 137 -15.71 2.04 -4.11
CA PRO A 137 -14.65 3.03 -4.14
C PRO A 137 -15.24 4.43 -4.06
N VAL A 138 -14.68 5.26 -3.18
CA VAL A 138 -15.15 6.62 -2.90
C VAL A 138 -13.95 7.52 -2.66
N ALA A 139 -13.93 8.72 -3.25
CA ALA A 139 -12.96 9.74 -2.93
C ALA A 139 -13.52 10.69 -1.84
N LEU A 140 -12.96 10.69 -0.64
CA LEU A 140 -13.29 11.65 0.40
C LEU A 140 -12.15 12.66 0.56
N GLY A 141 -12.41 13.93 0.31
CA GLY A 141 -11.38 14.97 0.41
C GLY A 141 -10.14 14.71 -0.43
N GLY A 142 -10.29 14.11 -1.62
CA GLY A 142 -9.21 13.73 -2.52
C GLY A 142 -8.40 12.50 -2.11
N VAL A 143 -8.81 11.80 -1.05
CA VAL A 143 -8.22 10.54 -0.56
C VAL A 143 -9.04 9.36 -1.04
N PRO A 144 -8.44 8.31 -1.63
CA PRO A 144 -9.17 7.12 -2.07
C PRO A 144 -9.55 6.25 -0.87
N PHE A 145 -10.83 5.86 -0.81
CA PHE A 145 -11.39 4.93 0.16
C PHE A 145 -12.07 3.76 -0.52
N GLN A 146 -12.08 2.62 0.14
CA GLN A 146 -12.96 1.50 -0.17
C GLN A 146 -13.86 1.24 1.04
N PHE A 147 -15.16 1.50 0.88
CA PHE A 147 -16.15 1.15 1.89
C PHE A 147 -16.74 -0.22 1.60
N LEU A 148 -16.79 -1.05 2.64
CA LEU A 148 -17.42 -2.36 2.59
C LEU A 148 -18.65 -2.34 3.50
N ASP A 149 -19.83 -2.53 2.90
CA ASP A 149 -21.08 -2.65 3.65
C ASP A 149 -21.35 -4.13 3.97
N THR A 150 -21.27 -4.49 5.25
CA THR A 150 -21.57 -5.85 5.69
C THR A 150 -23.08 -6.17 5.67
N ALA A 151 -23.95 -5.20 5.43
CA ALA A 151 -25.39 -5.42 5.32
C ALA A 151 -25.78 -6.20 4.05
N GLY A 152 -25.06 -6.00 2.94
CA GLY A 152 -25.29 -6.73 1.68
C GLY A 152 -24.86 -8.20 1.70
N LEU A 153 -24.17 -8.66 2.74
CA LEU A 153 -23.76 -10.08 2.90
C LEU A 153 -24.89 -10.98 3.44
N ARG A 154 -26.07 -10.43 3.76
CA ARG A 154 -27.17 -11.16 4.42
C ARG A 154 -28.44 -11.31 3.59
N ASP A 155 -28.49 -10.84 2.35
CA ASP A 155 -29.75 -10.76 1.59
C ASP A 155 -30.18 -12.03 0.82
N ASP A 156 -29.42 -13.13 0.87
CA ASP A 156 -29.85 -14.38 0.23
C ASP A 156 -30.25 -15.42 1.30
N GLY A 157 -31.56 -15.54 1.48
CA GLY A 157 -32.27 -16.30 2.47
C GLY A 157 -31.84 -17.73 2.71
N ALA A 158 -32.04 -18.14 3.99
CA ALA A 158 -32.12 -19.47 4.60
C ALA A 158 -30.94 -19.91 5.47
N ASP A 159 -31.26 -20.49 6.58
CA ASP A 159 -30.54 -20.93 7.78
C ASP A 159 -29.12 -21.54 7.69
N VAL A 160 -28.65 -21.95 6.52
CA VAL A 160 -27.29 -22.49 6.32
C VAL A 160 -26.30 -21.37 5.88
N VAL A 161 -26.80 -20.23 5.43
CA VAL A 161 -26.03 -19.09 4.92
C VAL A 161 -25.53 -18.17 6.05
N GLU A 162 -26.12 -18.27 7.25
CA GLU A 162 -25.78 -17.38 8.38
C GLU A 162 -24.34 -17.63 8.90
N SER A 163 -23.90 -18.88 8.98
CA SER A 163 -22.53 -19.21 9.40
C SER A 163 -21.48 -18.80 8.36
N ILE A 164 -21.77 -18.98 7.07
CA ILE A 164 -20.89 -18.58 5.95
C ILE A 164 -20.81 -17.03 5.88
N GLY A 165 -21.93 -16.36 6.12
CA GLY A 165 -21.98 -14.88 6.18
C GLY A 165 -21.15 -14.30 7.32
N ILE A 166 -21.13 -14.93 8.48
CA ILE A 166 -20.33 -14.50 9.64
C ILE A 166 -18.83 -14.71 9.39
N GLU A 167 -18.45 -15.84 8.78
CA GLU A 167 -17.05 -16.15 8.47
C GLU A 167 -16.49 -15.20 7.41
N ARG A 168 -17.25 -14.94 6.34
CA ARG A 168 -16.91 -13.93 5.34
C ARG A 168 -16.82 -12.51 5.92
N ALA A 169 -17.75 -12.15 6.81
CA ALA A 169 -17.68 -10.85 7.48
C ALA A 169 -16.43 -10.70 8.36
N ARG A 170 -16.00 -11.78 9.03
CA ARG A 170 -14.74 -11.80 9.79
C ARG A 170 -13.51 -11.69 8.91
N GLU A 171 -13.47 -12.40 7.79
CA GLU A 171 -12.37 -12.28 6.81
C GLU A 171 -12.26 -10.87 6.23
N VAL A 172 -13.40 -10.25 5.93
CA VAL A 172 -13.46 -8.87 5.42
C VAL A 172 -12.98 -7.88 6.47
N MET A 173 -13.43 -8.03 7.72
CA MET A 173 -12.96 -7.19 8.83
C MET A 173 -11.47 -7.37 9.11
N ALA A 174 -10.93 -8.59 8.96
CA ALA A 174 -9.51 -8.86 9.13
C ALA A 174 -8.61 -8.20 8.06
N ARG A 175 -9.18 -7.87 6.89
CA ARG A 175 -8.48 -7.18 5.79
C ARG A 175 -8.74 -5.67 5.79
N ALA A 176 -9.60 -5.18 6.67
CA ALA A 176 -9.91 -3.76 6.77
C ALA A 176 -8.75 -3.01 7.42
N ASP A 177 -8.48 -1.79 6.92
CA ASP A 177 -7.54 -0.88 7.57
C ASP A 177 -8.21 -0.19 8.78
N LEU A 178 -9.55 -0.13 8.77
CA LEU A 178 -10.36 0.40 9.86
C LEU A 178 -11.76 -0.23 9.89
N VAL A 179 -12.25 -0.54 11.10
CA VAL A 179 -13.64 -0.95 11.33
C VAL A 179 -14.39 0.14 12.09
N LEU A 180 -15.53 0.57 11.56
CA LEU A 180 -16.51 1.42 12.26
C LEU A 180 -17.55 0.51 12.91
N TRP A 181 -17.52 0.41 14.24
CA TRP A 181 -18.39 -0.49 14.99
C TRP A 181 -19.64 0.22 15.52
N LEU A 182 -20.81 -0.15 14.99
CA LEU A 182 -22.12 0.40 15.34
C LEU A 182 -22.92 -0.53 16.29
N GLY A 183 -22.33 -1.64 16.74
CA GLY A 183 -22.93 -2.58 17.68
C GLY A 183 -22.77 -2.16 19.14
N PRO A 184 -23.09 -3.06 20.09
CA PRO A 184 -22.88 -2.80 21.51
C PRO A 184 -21.43 -2.46 21.81
N GLU A 185 -21.21 -1.59 22.79
CA GLU A 185 -19.90 -1.11 23.18
C GLU A 185 -19.00 -2.25 23.67
N GLY A 186 -17.78 -2.33 23.16
CA GLY A 186 -16.79 -3.33 23.53
C GLY A 186 -16.95 -4.71 22.87
N GLU A 187 -17.98 -4.91 22.02
CA GLU A 187 -18.18 -6.17 21.27
C GLU A 187 -17.55 -6.13 19.87
N GLY A 188 -17.00 -4.99 19.46
CA GLY A 188 -16.31 -4.82 18.18
C GLY A 188 -14.93 -5.49 18.15
N PRO A 189 -14.34 -5.65 16.95
CA PRO A 189 -12.96 -6.10 16.82
C PRO A 189 -11.99 -5.14 17.50
N GLU A 190 -10.83 -5.66 17.90
CA GLU A 190 -9.76 -4.85 18.48
C GLU A 190 -9.35 -3.72 17.52
N GLY A 191 -9.20 -2.51 18.06
CA GLY A 191 -8.86 -1.32 17.27
C GLY A 191 -10.03 -0.70 16.48
N ALA A 192 -11.23 -1.27 16.52
CA ALA A 192 -12.40 -0.68 15.89
C ALA A 192 -12.76 0.68 16.53
N TRP A 193 -13.28 1.59 15.71
CA TRP A 193 -13.84 2.84 16.22
C TRP A 193 -15.27 2.63 16.68
N GLU A 194 -15.51 2.88 17.94
CA GLU A 194 -16.84 2.82 18.55
C GLU A 194 -17.68 4.00 18.07
N ILE A 195 -18.75 3.71 17.33
CA ILE A 195 -19.65 4.73 16.75
C ILE A 195 -21.03 4.60 17.43
N GLU A 196 -21.48 5.66 18.09
CA GLU A 196 -22.88 5.80 18.51
C GLU A 196 -23.68 6.42 17.36
N SER A 197 -24.42 5.57 16.66
CA SER A 197 -25.26 5.97 15.52
C SER A 197 -26.70 6.28 15.97
N ARG A 198 -27.50 6.91 15.06
CA ARG A 198 -28.93 7.18 15.26
C ARG A 198 -29.23 8.03 16.49
N ILE A 199 -28.40 9.01 16.80
CA ILE A 199 -28.61 9.91 17.97
C ILE A 199 -29.91 10.73 17.88
N ASP A 200 -30.52 10.81 16.69
CA ASP A 200 -31.84 11.39 16.44
C ASP A 200 -33.01 10.48 16.83
N ALA A 201 -32.76 9.19 17.06
CA ALA A 201 -33.79 8.22 17.42
C ALA A 201 -33.95 8.07 18.92
N ALA A 202 -35.22 7.90 19.39
CA ALA A 202 -35.52 7.65 20.80
C ALA A 202 -34.95 6.31 21.31
N VAL A 203 -34.92 5.29 20.42
CA VAL A 203 -34.32 3.98 20.72
C VAL A 203 -33.02 3.85 19.92
N ARG A 204 -31.90 3.84 20.62
CA ARG A 204 -30.56 3.71 20.07
C ARG A 204 -29.67 2.90 21.01
N MET A 205 -28.56 2.39 20.47
CA MET A 205 -27.51 1.78 21.28
C MET A 205 -26.58 2.90 21.79
N ALA A 206 -26.89 3.39 23.00
CA ALA A 206 -26.08 4.40 23.65
C ALA A 206 -24.72 3.79 24.06
N LYS A 207 -23.64 4.53 23.87
CA LYS A 207 -22.28 4.15 24.27
C LYS A 207 -21.75 5.14 25.31
N SER A 208 -20.95 4.65 26.25
CA SER A 208 -20.35 5.49 27.31
C SER A 208 -19.17 6.30 26.72
N ALA A 209 -18.31 5.68 25.94
CA ALA A 209 -17.11 6.29 25.37
C ALA A 209 -16.99 6.07 23.84
N PRO A 210 -17.98 6.48 23.03
CA PRO A 210 -17.86 6.35 21.59
C PRO A 210 -16.84 7.36 21.07
N ARG A 211 -16.10 6.98 20.03
CA ARG A 211 -15.21 7.92 19.31
C ARG A 211 -16.02 8.99 18.58
N HIS A 212 -17.15 8.62 17.99
CA HIS A 212 -18.07 9.55 17.35
C HIS A 212 -19.53 9.26 17.73
N ARG A 213 -20.31 10.35 17.89
CA ARG A 213 -21.77 10.33 18.03
C ARG A 213 -22.38 11.01 16.82
N LEU A 214 -23.26 10.29 16.10
CA LEU A 214 -23.77 10.81 14.83
C LEU A 214 -25.17 10.30 14.48
N SER A 215 -25.81 11.04 13.59
CA SER A 215 -27.00 10.61 12.87
C SER A 215 -26.76 10.69 11.35
N GLY A 216 -26.76 9.56 10.67
CA GLY A 216 -26.71 9.53 9.21
C GLY A 216 -27.96 10.13 8.56
N LYS A 217 -29.09 10.22 9.29
CA LYS A 217 -30.32 10.80 8.78
C LYS A 217 -30.30 12.34 8.80
N THR A 218 -29.77 12.94 9.84
CA THR A 218 -29.73 14.41 10.01
C THR A 218 -28.39 15.03 9.61
N GLY A 219 -27.37 14.21 9.32
CA GLY A 219 -26.00 14.67 9.07
C GLY A 219 -25.22 15.07 10.32
N GLN A 220 -25.86 15.12 11.49
CA GLN A 220 -25.21 15.53 12.73
C GLN A 220 -24.02 14.60 13.05
N GLY A 221 -22.82 15.14 13.27
CA GLY A 221 -21.62 14.41 13.61
C GLY A 221 -20.93 13.70 12.43
N VAL A 222 -21.56 13.59 11.27
CA VAL A 222 -20.99 12.89 10.09
C VAL A 222 -19.74 13.59 9.57
N ASN A 223 -19.74 14.93 9.53
CA ASN A 223 -18.57 15.67 9.07
C ASN A 223 -17.34 15.48 9.97
N ALA A 224 -17.53 15.40 11.29
CA ALA A 224 -16.44 15.11 12.23
C ALA A 224 -15.83 13.71 11.99
N LEU A 225 -16.68 12.69 11.77
CA LEU A 225 -16.23 11.35 11.39
C LEU A 225 -15.47 11.39 10.05
N ARG A 226 -16.00 12.09 9.04
CA ARG A 226 -15.36 12.23 7.72
C ARG A 226 -13.96 12.82 7.82
N GLN A 227 -13.77 13.90 8.59
CA GLN A 227 -12.47 14.54 8.79
C GLN A 227 -11.48 13.60 9.51
N ASP A 228 -11.93 12.85 10.50
CA ASP A 228 -11.10 11.92 11.24
C ASP A 228 -10.70 10.71 10.35
N LEU A 229 -11.60 10.21 9.51
CA LEU A 229 -11.31 9.19 8.49
C LEU A 229 -10.24 9.67 7.52
N ILE A 230 -10.40 10.89 6.95
CA ILE A 230 -9.44 11.49 6.02
C ILE A 230 -8.06 11.63 6.67
N ALA A 231 -8.01 12.12 7.91
CA ALA A 231 -6.75 12.29 8.65
C ALA A 231 -6.06 10.94 8.89
N THR A 232 -6.81 9.92 9.29
CA THR A 232 -6.29 8.57 9.54
C THR A 232 -5.80 7.91 8.26
N ALA A 233 -6.56 7.98 7.17
CA ALA A 233 -6.16 7.43 5.88
C ALA A 233 -4.89 8.09 5.34
N ARG A 234 -4.77 9.43 5.48
CA ARG A 234 -3.56 10.17 5.07
C ARG A 234 -2.31 9.76 5.83
N MET A 235 -2.42 9.34 7.10
CA MET A 235 -1.27 8.82 7.85
C MET A 235 -0.82 7.45 7.38
N ALA A 236 -1.73 6.63 6.87
CA ALA A 236 -1.45 5.28 6.35
C ALA A 236 -0.99 5.29 4.87
N MET A 237 -1.11 6.43 4.19
CA MET A 237 -0.79 6.57 2.77
C MET A 237 0.55 7.27 2.54
N PRO A 238 1.18 7.06 1.36
CA PRO A 238 2.32 7.85 0.95
C PRO A 238 2.01 9.34 0.96
N LYS A 239 2.96 10.16 1.39
CA LYS A 239 2.80 11.62 1.35
C LYS A 239 2.70 12.10 -0.11
N PRO A 240 2.01 13.21 -0.38
CA PRO A 240 1.93 13.78 -1.73
C PRO A 240 3.32 13.98 -2.33
N GLY A 241 3.53 13.48 -3.56
CA GLY A 241 4.82 13.53 -4.25
C GLY A 241 5.89 12.57 -3.73
N GLN A 242 5.61 11.78 -2.70
CA GLN A 242 6.50 10.72 -2.25
C GLN A 242 6.37 9.50 -3.14
N VAL A 243 7.51 8.96 -3.57
CA VAL A 243 7.56 7.69 -4.28
C VAL A 243 7.14 6.56 -3.35
N ALA A 244 6.14 5.80 -3.75
CA ALA A 244 5.67 4.59 -3.09
C ALA A 244 5.96 3.38 -3.96
N LEU A 245 6.52 2.33 -3.37
CA LEU A 245 6.85 1.10 -4.09
C LEU A 245 5.61 0.23 -4.26
N ASN A 246 5.39 -0.31 -5.46
CA ASN A 246 4.43 -1.39 -5.67
C ASN A 246 5.01 -2.73 -5.21
N ALA A 247 4.17 -3.79 -5.16
CA ALA A 247 4.58 -5.12 -4.66
C ALA A 247 5.81 -5.69 -5.38
N ARG A 248 5.89 -5.54 -6.73
CA ARG A 248 7.04 -5.97 -7.52
C ARG A 248 8.31 -5.21 -7.12
N GLN A 249 8.23 -3.88 -7.10
CA GLN A 249 9.34 -3.00 -6.75
C GLN A 249 9.81 -3.25 -5.30
N TYR A 250 8.86 -3.42 -4.37
CA TYR A 250 9.15 -3.77 -2.99
C TYR A 250 9.87 -5.11 -2.86
N GLY A 251 9.42 -6.14 -3.59
CA GLY A 251 10.05 -7.46 -3.60
C GLY A 251 11.50 -7.39 -4.09
N LEU A 252 11.75 -6.69 -5.20
CA LEU A 252 13.11 -6.51 -5.74
C LEU A 252 14.02 -5.70 -4.81
N LEU A 253 13.49 -4.64 -4.19
CA LEU A 253 14.25 -3.88 -3.20
C LEU A 253 14.57 -4.71 -1.95
N SER A 254 13.63 -5.56 -1.52
CA SER A 254 13.83 -6.51 -0.41
C SER A 254 14.89 -7.56 -0.74
N GLU A 255 14.92 -8.09 -1.98
CA GLU A 255 15.98 -8.98 -2.46
C GLU A 255 17.35 -8.29 -2.37
N ALA A 256 17.46 -7.05 -2.86
CA ALA A 256 18.70 -6.28 -2.80
C ALA A 256 19.15 -6.02 -1.34
N ALA A 257 18.23 -5.58 -0.47
CA ALA A 257 18.53 -5.34 0.94
C ALA A 257 18.98 -6.62 1.66
N SER A 258 18.33 -7.76 1.37
CA SER A 258 18.68 -9.05 1.94
C SER A 258 20.09 -9.51 1.50
N ALA A 259 20.41 -9.34 0.21
CA ALA A 259 21.75 -9.66 -0.30
C ALA A 259 22.83 -8.80 0.37
N LEU A 260 22.59 -7.49 0.56
CA LEU A 260 23.56 -6.64 1.26
C LEU A 260 23.68 -6.98 2.75
N ALA A 261 22.62 -7.48 3.40
CA ALA A 261 22.63 -7.86 4.80
C ALA A 261 23.46 -9.12 5.09
N THR A 262 23.67 -9.99 4.10
CA THR A 262 24.49 -11.22 4.23
C THR A 262 25.98 -10.94 4.19
N ILE A 263 26.39 -9.81 3.62
CA ILE A 263 27.80 -9.43 3.42
C ILE A 263 28.45 -9.17 4.80
N ARG A 264 29.53 -9.89 5.06
CA ARG A 264 30.40 -9.68 6.21
C ARG A 264 31.72 -9.08 5.76
N PRO A 265 32.15 -7.94 6.32
CA PRO A 265 33.37 -7.25 5.89
C PRO A 265 34.66 -8.08 6.03
N ASP A 266 34.66 -9.04 6.95
CA ASP A 266 35.74 -10.00 7.22
C ASP A 266 35.46 -11.41 6.64
N GLY A 267 34.43 -11.52 5.79
CA GLY A 267 33.99 -12.77 5.20
C GLY A 267 34.74 -13.14 3.92
N ASP A 268 34.27 -14.20 3.25
CA ASP A 268 34.77 -14.64 1.97
C ASP A 268 34.43 -13.60 0.88
N LEU A 269 35.46 -13.11 0.19
CA LEU A 269 35.34 -12.10 -0.86
C LEU A 269 34.55 -12.59 -2.09
N LEU A 270 34.61 -13.90 -2.40
CA LEU A 270 33.84 -14.47 -3.52
C LEU A 270 32.35 -14.46 -3.19
N LEU A 271 31.95 -14.79 -1.95
CA LEU A 271 30.56 -14.68 -1.49
C LEU A 271 30.13 -13.21 -1.47
N THR A 272 30.99 -12.31 -1.03
CA THR A 272 30.72 -10.86 -1.06
C THR A 272 30.48 -10.36 -2.48
N ALA A 273 31.29 -10.79 -3.44
CA ALA A 273 31.12 -10.45 -4.87
C ALA A 273 29.78 -10.97 -5.43
N GLU A 274 29.38 -12.19 -5.04
CA GLU A 274 28.10 -12.79 -5.45
C GLU A 274 26.91 -12.04 -4.86
N ASP A 275 26.94 -11.70 -3.56
CA ASP A 275 25.88 -10.93 -2.91
C ASP A 275 25.74 -9.52 -3.54
N LEU A 276 26.84 -8.83 -3.83
CA LEU A 276 26.81 -7.55 -4.56
C LEU A 276 26.25 -7.71 -5.97
N ARG A 277 26.57 -8.81 -6.69
CA ARG A 277 26.00 -9.12 -8.00
C ARG A 277 24.50 -9.35 -7.91
N ALA A 278 24.02 -10.08 -6.88
CA ALA A 278 22.61 -10.30 -6.63
C ALA A 278 21.87 -8.98 -6.38
N ALA A 279 22.42 -8.11 -5.53
CA ALA A 279 21.84 -6.78 -5.28
C ALA A 279 21.77 -5.94 -6.55
N ARG A 280 22.83 -5.93 -7.39
CA ARG A 280 22.85 -5.23 -8.67
C ARG A 280 21.77 -5.76 -9.62
N SER A 281 21.66 -7.09 -9.74
CA SER A 281 20.64 -7.74 -10.57
C SER A 281 19.22 -7.34 -10.17
N ALA A 282 18.94 -7.24 -8.86
CA ALA A 282 17.67 -6.78 -8.37
C ALA A 282 17.37 -5.32 -8.79
N PHE A 283 18.35 -4.42 -8.73
CA PHE A 283 18.21 -3.04 -9.22
C PHE A 283 18.03 -2.96 -10.72
N ASP A 284 18.77 -3.77 -11.51
CA ASP A 284 18.62 -3.84 -12.97
C ASP A 284 17.19 -4.30 -13.34
N ARG A 285 16.67 -5.34 -12.68
CA ARG A 285 15.29 -5.82 -12.85
C ARG A 285 14.25 -4.77 -12.43
N LEU A 286 14.55 -3.95 -11.43
CA LEU A 286 13.66 -2.89 -10.97
C LEU A 286 13.46 -1.83 -12.07
N LEU A 287 14.50 -1.51 -12.80
CA LEU A 287 14.47 -0.57 -13.94
C LEU A 287 14.05 -1.22 -15.26
N GLY A 288 13.84 -2.55 -15.29
CA GLY A 288 13.45 -3.26 -16.51
C GLY A 288 14.63 -3.58 -17.44
N GLY A 289 15.79 -3.90 -16.87
CA GLY A 289 17.00 -4.24 -17.63
C GLY A 289 16.92 -5.54 -18.45
N ALA A 290 15.75 -6.16 -18.58
CA ALA A 290 15.57 -7.47 -19.21
C ALA A 290 14.70 -7.50 -20.47
N GLY A 291 14.03 -6.43 -20.91
CA GLY A 291 13.38 -6.51 -22.21
C GLY A 291 12.20 -5.56 -22.48
N THR A 292 11.94 -5.37 -23.77
CA THR A 292 10.80 -4.59 -24.28
C THR A 292 9.45 -5.23 -23.90
N GLU A 293 9.41 -6.56 -23.72
CA GLU A 293 8.21 -7.32 -23.34
C GLU A 293 7.74 -6.98 -21.93
N ASP A 294 8.65 -6.90 -20.95
CA ASP A 294 8.32 -6.51 -19.57
C ASP A 294 7.70 -5.10 -19.50
N MET A 295 8.16 -4.19 -20.37
CA MET A 295 7.65 -2.84 -20.47
C MET A 295 6.25 -2.80 -21.08
N LEU A 296 6.00 -3.60 -22.11
CA LEU A 296 4.68 -3.72 -22.74
C LEU A 296 3.66 -4.36 -21.81
N ASP A 297 4.05 -5.40 -21.07
CA ASP A 297 3.21 -6.03 -20.07
C ASP A 297 2.86 -5.07 -18.91
N ALA A 298 3.78 -4.25 -18.47
CA ALA A 298 3.52 -3.23 -17.47
C ALA A 298 2.55 -2.13 -17.93
N LEU A 299 2.63 -1.75 -19.21
CA LEU A 299 1.73 -0.76 -19.82
C LEU A 299 0.35 -1.33 -20.16
N PHE A 300 0.31 -2.52 -20.73
CA PHE A 300 -0.91 -3.08 -21.34
C PHE A 300 -1.53 -4.22 -20.57
N GLY A 301 -0.81 -4.89 -19.68
CA GLY A 301 -1.33 -5.99 -18.86
C GLY A 301 -2.47 -5.58 -17.91
N ARG A 302 -2.62 -4.26 -17.66
CA ARG A 302 -3.71 -3.67 -16.86
C ARG A 302 -4.93 -3.29 -17.70
N PHE A 303 -4.74 -3.08 -18.98
CA PHE A 303 -5.84 -2.85 -19.91
C PHE A 303 -6.16 -4.21 -20.53
N CYS A 304 -7.31 -4.80 -20.23
CA CYS A 304 -7.82 -6.00 -20.90
C CYS A 304 -8.08 -5.67 -22.40
N ILE A 305 -7.02 -5.35 -23.14
CA ILE A 305 -7.08 -5.11 -24.58
C ILE A 305 -6.98 -6.48 -25.25
N GLY A 306 -8.11 -7.10 -25.54
CA GLY A 306 -8.16 -8.29 -26.39
C GLY A 306 -8.71 -9.57 -25.76
N LYS A 307 -9.90 -9.53 -25.15
CA LYS A 307 -10.80 -10.70 -25.09
C LYS A 307 -12.21 -10.29 -25.45
#